data_88e7a1c3c0dfbd6477c4eae8e136b3f6
#
_entry.id   88e7a1c3c0dfbd6477c4eae8e136b3f6
#
_cell.length_a   1.000
_cell.length_b   1.000
_cell.length_c   1.000
_cell.angle_alpha   90.00
_cell.angle_beta   90.00
_cell.angle_gamma   90.00
#
_symmetry.space_group_name_H-M   'P 1'
#
loop_
_entity.id
_entity.type
_entity.pdbx_description
1 polymer ?
#
loop_
_entity_poly.entity_id
_entity_poly.type
_entity_poly.pdbx_seq_one_letter_code
_entity_poly.pdbx_strand_id
1 'polypeptide(L)'
;MVPFDLFSAVFYLLSRYEEYLPQMKDELGRFKAQDSVAYQNDFLKLPIIELWVFKFKTVLEEKFDFTIDLANEYKQVTVIDTPIYFKYRSRSWITKWEMFISYVKKFSIYKLIWFFSVLLRFKKDPFDNLDDLLKIFTSTNQTESKSLFLFNLGNITRDNPGVSYRNHTYKIAIKHAADYSDIGVLGRINSSEEQAILQATRFEKNTHRILKFVRVNKSKLEVPHFYRNISGLGKVNDYSMCFENVVGFRAGTSLPFYFYDLDYEIQTPVLVHPVAIHYSSLVDKMLASQRIALKQIVHQIKAVNGHLNVVMNYDHFDRELGNHSYTFLKDINGI
;
A
#
# COMPACT_ATOMS: atom_id res chain seq x y z
N MET A 1 25.23 14.64 -22.71
CA MET A 1 25.97 14.82 -21.44
C MET A 1 25.00 14.83 -20.29
N VAL A 2 25.27 14.06 -19.24
CA VAL A 2 24.48 14.11 -18.01
C VAL A 2 25.08 15.25 -17.16
N PRO A 3 24.31 16.28 -16.78
CA PRO A 3 24.86 17.53 -16.21
C PRO A 3 25.21 17.44 -14.70
N PHE A 4 24.99 16.27 -14.06
CA PHE A 4 25.22 16.04 -12.64
C PHE A 4 25.67 14.60 -12.40
N ASP A 5 26.12 14.30 -11.18
CA ASP A 5 26.46 12.93 -10.76
C ASP A 5 25.18 12.09 -10.62
N LEU A 6 24.91 11.29 -11.67
CA LEU A 6 23.74 10.43 -11.76
C LEU A 6 23.70 9.38 -10.64
N PHE A 7 24.84 8.76 -10.31
CA PHE A 7 24.89 7.68 -9.34
C PHE A 7 24.61 8.20 -7.93
N SER A 8 25.20 9.33 -7.56
CA SER A 8 24.93 9.98 -6.28
C SER A 8 23.46 10.43 -6.16
N ALA A 9 22.88 10.97 -7.25
CA ALA A 9 21.48 11.39 -7.26
C ALA A 9 20.52 10.20 -7.12
N VAL A 10 20.77 9.09 -7.82
CA VAL A 10 20.00 7.85 -7.69
C VAL A 10 20.12 7.28 -6.27
N PHE A 11 21.35 7.22 -5.73
CA PHE A 11 21.59 6.74 -4.39
C PHE A 11 20.86 7.59 -3.34
N TYR A 12 20.88 8.90 -3.46
CA TYR A 12 20.16 9.84 -2.57
C TYR A 12 18.66 9.53 -2.51
N LEU A 13 18.03 9.28 -3.67
CA LEU A 13 16.59 9.01 -3.76
C LEU A 13 16.24 7.61 -3.25
N LEU A 14 17.00 6.57 -3.63
CA LEU A 14 16.72 5.18 -3.25
C LEU A 14 16.98 4.91 -1.77
N SER A 15 18.08 5.47 -1.20
CA SER A 15 18.39 5.35 0.22
C SER A 15 17.47 6.17 1.11
N ARG A 16 16.66 7.07 0.51
CA ARG A 16 15.82 8.02 1.26
C ARG A 16 16.64 8.92 2.20
N TYR A 17 17.81 9.36 1.73
CA TYR A 17 18.73 10.18 2.52
C TYR A 17 18.03 11.36 3.22
N GLU A 18 17.10 12.03 2.52
CA GLU A 18 16.32 13.15 3.06
C GLU A 18 15.50 12.78 4.31
N GLU A 19 15.14 11.52 4.50
CA GLU A 19 14.37 11.06 5.65
C GLU A 19 15.25 10.75 6.89
N TYR A 20 16.56 10.71 6.74
CA TYR A 20 17.53 10.64 7.85
C TYR A 20 17.85 12.04 8.41
N LEU A 21 17.59 13.08 7.64
CA LEU A 21 17.83 14.46 8.08
C LEU A 21 16.75 14.93 9.08
N PRO A 22 17.06 15.91 9.94
CA PRO A 22 16.05 16.55 10.78
C PRO A 22 14.88 17.10 9.96
N GLN A 23 13.65 16.71 10.30
CA GLN A 23 12.47 17.06 9.53
C GLN A 23 11.23 17.23 10.42
N MET A 24 10.30 18.07 10.00
CA MET A 24 8.99 18.18 10.63
C MET A 24 8.03 17.12 10.07
N LYS A 25 7.55 16.23 10.94
CA LYS A 25 6.57 15.21 10.56
C LYS A 25 5.15 15.80 10.55
N ASP A 26 4.23 15.14 9.86
CA ASP A 26 2.80 15.47 9.93
C ASP A 26 2.17 15.05 11.28
N GLU A 27 0.88 15.32 11.47
CA GLU A 27 0.13 14.97 12.69
C GLU A 27 0.14 13.46 13.01
N LEU A 28 0.34 12.61 12.02
CA LEU A 28 0.46 11.17 12.17
C LEU A 28 1.92 10.71 12.35
N GLY A 29 2.89 11.63 12.34
CA GLY A 29 4.31 11.34 12.46
C GLY A 29 4.94 10.82 11.18
N ARG A 30 4.40 11.16 9.98
CA ARG A 30 4.92 10.75 8.67
C ARG A 30 5.76 11.86 8.05
N PHE A 31 6.70 11.48 7.20
CA PHE A 31 7.40 12.40 6.32
C PHE A 31 6.42 13.06 5.34
N LYS A 32 6.46 14.39 5.22
CA LYS A 32 5.56 15.13 4.34
C LYS A 32 6.07 15.11 2.90
N ALA A 33 5.16 14.87 1.94
CA ALA A 33 5.53 14.92 0.53
C ALA A 33 6.10 16.29 0.12
N GLN A 34 5.57 17.38 0.69
CA GLN A 34 5.99 18.77 0.41
C GLN A 34 7.45 19.04 0.80
N ASP A 35 7.97 18.29 1.77
CA ASP A 35 9.35 18.46 2.24
C ASP A 35 10.35 17.65 1.40
N SER A 36 9.85 16.79 0.50
CA SER A 36 10.72 16.01 -0.39
C SER A 36 11.30 16.85 -1.54
N VAL A 37 12.56 16.55 -1.89
CA VAL A 37 13.23 17.14 -3.07
C VAL A 37 12.40 16.94 -4.35
N ALA A 38 11.73 15.78 -4.47
CA ALA A 38 10.89 15.46 -5.61
C ALA A 38 9.67 16.37 -5.76
N TYR A 39 9.04 16.74 -4.65
CA TYR A 39 7.91 17.68 -4.65
C TYR A 39 8.36 19.11 -4.92
N GLN A 40 9.44 19.55 -4.25
CA GLN A 40 9.96 20.91 -4.37
C GLN A 40 10.48 21.23 -5.76
N ASN A 41 10.88 20.22 -6.54
CA ASN A 41 11.40 20.37 -7.90
C ASN A 41 10.46 19.77 -8.97
N ASP A 42 9.15 19.60 -8.66
CA ASP A 42 8.08 19.23 -9.59
C ASP A 42 8.25 17.89 -10.33
N PHE A 43 9.10 16.97 -9.84
CA PHE A 43 9.27 15.66 -10.44
C PHE A 43 8.66 14.50 -9.65
N LEU A 44 7.91 14.77 -8.56
CA LEU A 44 7.31 13.74 -7.74
C LEU A 44 6.47 12.71 -8.51
N LYS A 45 5.80 13.15 -9.57
CA LYS A 45 4.93 12.30 -10.41
C LYS A 45 5.68 11.59 -11.54
N LEU A 46 6.98 11.76 -11.63
CA LEU A 46 7.80 11.13 -12.65
C LEU A 46 8.61 9.98 -12.05
N PRO A 47 8.74 8.83 -12.72
CA PRO A 47 9.70 7.80 -12.37
C PRO A 47 11.09 8.27 -12.81
N ILE A 48 11.63 9.26 -12.07
CA ILE A 48 12.76 10.07 -12.53
C ILE A 48 14.04 9.26 -12.70
N ILE A 49 14.23 8.22 -11.86
CA ILE A 49 15.39 7.35 -11.93
C ILE A 49 15.40 6.58 -13.26
N GLU A 50 14.28 6.00 -13.66
CA GLU A 50 14.17 5.28 -14.92
C GLU A 50 14.39 6.21 -16.11
N LEU A 51 13.84 7.44 -16.06
CA LEU A 51 14.06 8.45 -17.10
C LEU A 51 15.55 8.83 -17.22
N TRP A 52 16.26 8.94 -16.10
CA TRP A 52 17.70 9.18 -16.09
C TRP A 52 18.49 7.98 -16.65
N VAL A 53 18.09 6.77 -16.29
CA VAL A 53 18.70 5.53 -16.81
C VAL A 53 18.52 5.43 -18.32
N PHE A 54 17.32 5.71 -18.84
CA PHE A 54 17.08 5.72 -20.29
C PHE A 54 17.96 6.76 -21.01
N LYS A 55 18.05 7.97 -20.45
CA LYS A 55 18.92 9.01 -21.02
C LYS A 55 20.40 8.60 -20.95
N PHE A 56 20.84 8.00 -19.87
CA PHE A 56 22.20 7.52 -19.71
C PHE A 56 22.51 6.38 -20.69
N LYS A 57 21.57 5.43 -20.86
CA LYS A 57 21.62 4.39 -21.87
C LYS A 57 21.90 4.96 -23.26
N THR A 58 21.07 5.94 -23.71
CA THR A 58 21.24 6.57 -25.03
C THR A 58 22.64 7.16 -25.21
N VAL A 59 23.16 7.86 -24.18
CA VAL A 59 24.52 8.44 -24.23
C VAL A 59 25.60 7.35 -24.36
N LEU A 60 25.42 6.19 -23.68
CA LEU A 60 26.37 5.07 -23.77
C LEU A 60 26.31 4.39 -25.13
N GLU A 61 25.11 4.17 -25.66
CA GLU A 61 24.91 3.56 -26.99
C GLU A 61 25.52 4.42 -28.11
N GLU A 62 25.29 5.74 -28.05
CA GLU A 62 25.89 6.70 -29.01
C GLU A 62 27.43 6.74 -28.94
N LYS A 63 27.97 6.60 -27.71
CA LYS A 63 29.42 6.74 -27.51
C LYS A 63 30.23 5.49 -27.84
N PHE A 64 29.64 4.31 -27.59
CA PHE A 64 30.35 3.04 -27.63
C PHE A 64 29.86 2.08 -28.70
N ASP A 65 28.92 2.49 -29.55
CA ASP A 65 28.37 1.73 -30.69
C ASP A 65 27.91 0.32 -30.33
N PHE A 66 27.13 0.20 -29.23
CA PHE A 66 26.47 -1.04 -28.83
C PHE A 66 25.04 -0.76 -28.34
N THR A 67 24.20 -1.78 -28.30
CA THR A 67 22.82 -1.69 -27.86
C THR A 67 22.67 -2.31 -26.46
N ILE A 68 21.99 -1.61 -25.55
CA ILE A 68 21.66 -2.10 -24.23
C ILE A 68 20.19 -2.52 -24.23
N ASP A 69 19.90 -3.79 -23.97
CA ASP A 69 18.53 -4.24 -23.73
C ASP A 69 18.17 -4.10 -22.25
N LEU A 70 17.06 -3.38 -21.96
CA LEU A 70 16.52 -3.24 -20.63
C LEU A 70 15.37 -4.24 -20.50
N ALA A 71 15.60 -5.35 -19.82
CA ALA A 71 14.68 -6.47 -19.67
C ALA A 71 13.49 -6.22 -18.71
N ASN A 72 13.09 -4.96 -18.49
CA ASN A 72 11.98 -4.64 -17.62
C ASN A 72 10.64 -4.78 -18.36
N GLU A 73 9.66 -5.39 -17.70
CA GLU A 73 8.29 -5.52 -18.18
C GLU A 73 7.34 -4.72 -17.29
N TYR A 74 6.30 -4.13 -17.88
CA TYR A 74 5.23 -3.50 -17.13
C TYR A 74 4.52 -4.53 -16.25
N LYS A 75 4.33 -4.21 -14.98
CA LYS A 75 3.56 -5.03 -14.03
C LYS A 75 2.63 -4.15 -13.22
N GLN A 76 1.49 -4.71 -12.85
CA GLN A 76 0.51 -4.02 -12.04
C GLN A 76 0.16 -4.84 -10.80
N VAL A 77 0.17 -4.19 -9.63
CA VAL A 77 -0.28 -4.80 -8.37
C VAL A 77 -1.26 -3.87 -7.67
N THR A 78 -2.46 -4.37 -7.41
CA THR A 78 -3.43 -3.68 -6.57
C THR A 78 -3.37 -4.27 -5.16
N VAL A 79 -2.96 -3.45 -4.20
CA VAL A 79 -2.83 -3.81 -2.78
C VAL A 79 -4.07 -3.38 -2.04
N ILE A 80 -4.71 -4.30 -1.33
CA ILE A 80 -5.88 -4.03 -0.48
C ILE A 80 -5.46 -4.14 0.99
N ASP A 81 -5.30 -2.99 1.63
CA ASP A 81 -5.03 -2.92 3.06
C ASP A 81 -6.31 -3.24 3.84
N THR A 82 -6.27 -4.26 4.71
CA THR A 82 -7.40 -4.67 5.54
C THR A 82 -7.12 -4.42 7.02
N PRO A 83 -7.09 -3.15 7.47
CA PRO A 83 -6.91 -2.84 8.89
C PRO A 83 -8.08 -3.30 9.73
N ILE A 84 -9.28 -3.26 9.17
CA ILE A 84 -10.56 -3.62 9.79
C ILE A 84 -11.36 -4.46 8.82
N TYR A 85 -11.61 -5.73 9.14
CA TYR A 85 -12.35 -6.64 8.26
C TYR A 85 -13.86 -6.55 8.41
N PHE A 86 -14.38 -6.30 9.62
CA PHE A 86 -15.80 -6.07 9.88
C PHE A 86 -16.04 -4.68 10.47
N LYS A 87 -17.08 -3.98 9.97
CA LYS A 87 -17.48 -2.66 10.48
C LYS A 87 -18.13 -2.77 11.85
N TYR A 88 -19.10 -3.66 11.99
CA TYR A 88 -19.93 -3.84 13.19
C TYR A 88 -19.73 -5.20 13.88
N ARG A 89 -19.59 -6.27 13.11
CA ARG A 89 -19.43 -7.64 13.62
C ARG A 89 -18.05 -7.83 14.24
N SER A 90 -17.95 -8.76 15.17
CA SER A 90 -16.68 -9.18 15.77
C SER A 90 -15.81 -8.06 16.36
N ARG A 91 -16.39 -6.88 16.58
CA ARG A 91 -15.75 -5.76 17.28
C ARG A 91 -15.86 -5.93 18.79
N SER A 92 -14.95 -5.29 19.54
CA SER A 92 -15.04 -5.28 21.00
C SER A 92 -16.35 -4.63 21.45
N TRP A 93 -16.84 -5.01 22.62
CA TRP A 93 -18.04 -4.41 23.21
C TRP A 93 -17.91 -2.92 23.41
N ILE A 94 -16.72 -2.46 23.84
CA ILE A 94 -16.41 -1.04 24.03
C ILE A 94 -16.54 -0.28 22.71
N THR A 95 -15.94 -0.78 21.64
CA THR A 95 -16.03 -0.17 20.30
C THR A 95 -17.49 -0.09 19.81
N LYS A 96 -18.28 -1.14 20.02
CA LYS A 96 -19.70 -1.13 19.65
C LYS A 96 -20.49 -0.06 20.41
N TRP A 97 -20.20 0.09 21.70
CA TRP A 97 -20.84 1.10 22.53
C TRP A 97 -20.43 2.53 22.14
N GLU A 98 -19.15 2.77 21.84
CA GLU A 98 -18.67 4.05 21.33
C GLU A 98 -19.33 4.41 20.00
N MET A 99 -19.47 3.45 19.09
CA MET A 99 -20.16 3.63 17.81
C MET A 99 -21.65 3.97 18.03
N PHE A 100 -22.33 3.24 18.88
CA PHE A 100 -23.74 3.48 19.23
C PHE A 100 -23.93 4.90 19.76
N ILE A 101 -23.15 5.31 20.78
CA ILE A 101 -23.20 6.67 21.34
C ILE A 101 -22.92 7.72 20.26
N SER A 102 -21.93 7.49 19.40
CA SER A 102 -21.60 8.41 18.31
C SER A 102 -22.77 8.60 17.35
N TYR A 103 -23.48 7.51 17.00
CA TYR A 103 -24.63 7.56 16.07
C TYR A 103 -25.83 8.25 16.73
N VAL A 104 -26.08 8.02 18.01
CA VAL A 104 -27.12 8.73 18.77
C VAL A 104 -26.81 10.23 18.84
N LYS A 105 -25.58 10.61 19.21
CA LYS A 105 -25.16 12.02 19.29
C LYS A 105 -25.26 12.76 17.94
N LYS A 106 -25.02 12.05 16.83
CA LYS A 106 -25.11 12.61 15.47
C LYS A 106 -26.52 12.49 14.86
N PHE A 107 -27.53 12.04 15.62
CA PHE A 107 -28.90 11.80 15.16
C PHE A 107 -28.97 10.97 13.87
N SER A 108 -28.03 10.03 13.65
CA SER A 108 -27.92 9.25 12.44
C SER A 108 -28.77 7.98 12.53
N ILE A 109 -30.10 8.14 12.37
CA ILE A 109 -31.07 7.03 12.44
C ILE A 109 -30.75 5.92 11.44
N TYR A 110 -30.33 6.27 10.21
CA TYR A 110 -29.94 5.30 9.19
C TYR A 110 -28.78 4.40 9.65
N LYS A 111 -27.73 4.97 10.26
CA LYS A 111 -26.59 4.20 10.79
C LYS A 111 -26.98 3.33 11.98
N LEU A 112 -27.92 3.79 12.83
CA LEU A 112 -28.47 2.99 13.92
C LEU A 112 -29.25 1.79 13.40
N ILE A 113 -30.09 1.97 12.37
CA ILE A 113 -30.84 0.87 11.74
C ILE A 113 -29.86 -0.15 11.15
N TRP A 114 -28.82 0.28 10.42
CA TRP A 114 -27.79 -0.60 9.89
C TRP A 114 -27.07 -1.35 11.01
N PHE A 115 -26.61 -0.64 12.02
CA PHE A 115 -25.90 -1.20 13.17
C PHE A 115 -26.68 -2.36 13.84
N PHE A 116 -27.96 -2.11 14.20
CA PHE A 116 -28.78 -3.14 14.80
C PHE A 116 -29.15 -4.27 13.83
N SER A 117 -29.41 -3.97 12.57
CA SER A 117 -29.72 -4.99 11.56
C SER A 117 -28.55 -5.96 11.35
N VAL A 118 -27.31 -5.47 11.40
CA VAL A 118 -26.12 -6.32 11.30
C VAL A 118 -25.87 -7.12 12.58
N LEU A 119 -26.04 -6.51 13.76
CA LEU A 119 -25.90 -7.21 15.04
C LEU A 119 -26.92 -8.35 15.22
N LEU A 120 -28.17 -8.11 14.77
CA LEU A 120 -29.25 -9.10 14.80
C LEU A 120 -29.20 -10.08 13.61
N ARG A 121 -28.18 -9.95 12.73
CA ARG A 121 -27.94 -10.80 11.54
C ARG A 121 -29.04 -10.71 10.45
N PHE A 122 -29.84 -9.67 10.44
CA PHE A 122 -30.79 -9.41 9.34
C PHE A 122 -30.11 -8.91 8.07
N LYS A 123 -28.93 -8.26 8.20
CA LYS A 123 -28.13 -7.78 7.06
C LYS A 123 -26.68 -8.25 7.19
N LYS A 124 -26.01 -8.35 6.03
CA LYS A 124 -24.54 -8.54 5.98
C LYS A 124 -23.83 -7.31 6.53
N ASP A 125 -22.64 -7.50 7.09
CA ASP A 125 -21.79 -6.40 7.51
C ASP A 125 -21.42 -5.55 6.28
N PRO A 126 -21.43 -4.20 6.37
CA PRO A 126 -21.08 -3.34 5.23
C PRO A 126 -19.68 -3.57 4.66
N PHE A 127 -18.76 -4.12 5.47
CA PHE A 127 -17.42 -4.51 5.04
C PHE A 127 -17.32 -5.99 4.60
N ASP A 128 -18.38 -6.74 4.56
CA ASP A 128 -18.38 -8.13 4.08
C ASP A 128 -18.41 -8.18 2.54
N ASN A 129 -17.28 -7.74 1.93
CA ASN A 129 -17.14 -7.49 0.50
C ASN A 129 -16.03 -8.32 -0.15
N LEU A 130 -15.39 -9.24 0.58
CA LEU A 130 -14.25 -9.99 0.08
C LEU A 130 -14.56 -10.74 -1.23
N ASP A 131 -15.69 -11.44 -1.28
CA ASP A 131 -16.10 -12.20 -2.47
C ASP A 131 -16.33 -11.29 -3.69
N ASP A 132 -16.90 -10.10 -3.47
CA ASP A 132 -17.16 -9.14 -4.54
C ASP A 132 -15.83 -8.58 -5.09
N LEU A 133 -14.85 -8.32 -4.23
CA LEU A 133 -13.51 -7.89 -4.62
C LEU A 133 -12.75 -9.00 -5.36
N LEU A 134 -12.75 -10.22 -4.82
CA LEU A 134 -12.09 -11.35 -5.46
C LEU A 134 -12.67 -11.62 -6.85
N LYS A 135 -13.99 -11.53 -7.04
CA LYS A 135 -14.63 -11.67 -8.35
C LYS A 135 -14.13 -10.62 -9.36
N ILE A 136 -13.94 -9.37 -8.94
CA ILE A 136 -13.41 -8.33 -9.84
C ILE A 136 -12.01 -8.70 -10.30
N PHE A 137 -11.13 -9.14 -9.39
CA PHE A 137 -9.77 -9.53 -9.76
C PHE A 137 -9.71 -10.79 -10.61
N THR A 138 -10.57 -11.78 -10.34
CA THR A 138 -10.60 -13.04 -11.12
C THR A 138 -11.29 -12.91 -12.48
N SER A 139 -12.19 -11.92 -12.64
CA SER A 139 -12.87 -11.66 -13.92
C SER A 139 -11.99 -10.93 -14.93
N THR A 140 -10.90 -10.33 -14.49
CA THR A 140 -9.98 -9.59 -15.35
C THR A 140 -8.94 -10.56 -15.91
N ASN A 141 -9.03 -10.90 -17.19
CA ASN A 141 -8.10 -11.82 -17.89
C ASN A 141 -6.71 -11.21 -18.16
N GLN A 142 -6.30 -10.21 -17.39
CA GLN A 142 -4.99 -9.57 -17.57
C GLN A 142 -3.93 -10.34 -16.78
N THR A 143 -3.03 -10.99 -17.51
CA THR A 143 -1.86 -11.70 -16.95
C THR A 143 -0.90 -10.77 -16.20
N GLU A 144 -0.97 -9.46 -16.46
CA GLU A 144 -0.08 -8.43 -15.90
C GLU A 144 -0.59 -7.83 -14.58
N SER A 145 -1.89 -8.02 -14.24
CA SER A 145 -2.51 -7.45 -13.04
C SER A 145 -2.65 -8.48 -11.93
N LYS A 146 -2.05 -8.19 -10.78
CA LYS A 146 -2.14 -9.03 -9.57
C LYS A 146 -2.85 -8.29 -8.44
N SER A 147 -3.54 -9.05 -7.59
CA SER A 147 -4.10 -8.54 -6.33
C SER A 147 -3.31 -9.04 -5.13
N LEU A 148 -3.14 -8.18 -4.14
CA LEU A 148 -2.48 -8.49 -2.88
C LEU A 148 -3.35 -7.99 -1.72
N PHE A 149 -3.82 -8.91 -0.88
CA PHE A 149 -4.58 -8.56 0.32
C PHE A 149 -3.68 -8.61 1.56
N LEU A 150 -3.61 -7.50 2.28
CA LEU A 150 -2.81 -7.39 3.50
C LEU A 150 -3.71 -7.34 4.73
N PHE A 151 -3.53 -8.30 5.64
CA PHE A 151 -4.38 -8.50 6.80
C PHE A 151 -3.70 -8.06 8.10
N ASN A 152 -4.45 -7.37 8.95
CA ASN A 152 -3.97 -6.99 10.28
C ASN A 152 -4.04 -8.18 11.24
N LEU A 153 -2.89 -8.70 11.64
CA LEU A 153 -2.75 -9.80 12.59
C LEU A 153 -2.15 -9.37 13.94
N GLY A 154 -2.06 -8.06 14.16
CA GLY A 154 -1.59 -7.47 15.42
C GLY A 154 -2.56 -7.69 16.58
N ASN A 155 -2.12 -7.37 17.79
CA ASN A 155 -3.00 -7.31 18.94
C ASN A 155 -4.00 -6.18 18.78
N ILE A 156 -5.25 -6.41 19.15
CA ILE A 156 -6.29 -5.39 19.16
C ILE A 156 -6.04 -4.46 20.35
N THR A 157 -5.89 -3.20 20.07
CA THR A 157 -5.76 -2.12 21.04
C THR A 157 -6.61 -0.94 20.58
N ARG A 158 -6.69 0.13 21.36
CA ARG A 158 -7.37 1.38 20.96
C ARG A 158 -6.76 1.96 19.68
N ASP A 159 -5.42 1.91 19.55
CA ASP A 159 -4.69 2.46 18.39
C ASP A 159 -4.62 1.49 17.20
N ASN A 160 -4.96 0.22 17.43
CA ASN A 160 -5.03 -0.81 16.41
C ASN A 160 -6.38 -1.53 16.49
N PRO A 161 -7.47 -0.82 16.17
CA PRO A 161 -8.80 -1.43 16.16
C PRO A 161 -8.91 -2.43 15.02
N GLY A 162 -9.64 -3.52 15.23
CA GLY A 162 -9.80 -4.51 14.17
C GLY A 162 -10.56 -5.74 14.67
N VAL A 163 -10.35 -6.85 13.99
CA VAL A 163 -10.86 -8.16 14.36
C VAL A 163 -9.72 -8.99 14.94
N SER A 164 -9.98 -9.69 16.03
CA SER A 164 -8.96 -10.57 16.63
C SER A 164 -8.48 -11.62 15.63
N TYR A 165 -7.16 -11.79 15.52
CA TYR A 165 -6.55 -12.86 14.72
C TYR A 165 -7.03 -14.27 15.12
N ARG A 166 -7.61 -14.43 16.34
CA ARG A 166 -8.22 -15.68 16.83
C ARG A 166 -9.62 -15.91 16.29
N ASN A 167 -10.28 -14.89 15.75
CA ASN A 167 -11.65 -15.00 15.24
C ASN A 167 -11.73 -16.00 14.08
N HIS A 168 -12.59 -16.99 14.19
CA HIS A 168 -12.74 -18.08 13.23
C HIS A 168 -13.15 -17.59 11.84
N THR A 169 -14.13 -16.70 11.75
CA THR A 169 -14.61 -16.14 10.48
C THR A 169 -13.48 -15.34 9.77
N TYR A 170 -12.70 -14.57 10.54
CA TYR A 170 -11.57 -13.83 9.99
C TYR A 170 -10.47 -14.76 9.46
N LYS A 171 -10.17 -15.85 10.17
CA LYS A 171 -9.22 -16.87 9.70
C LYS A 171 -9.67 -17.53 8.40
N ILE A 172 -10.97 -17.85 8.27
CA ILE A 172 -11.53 -18.39 7.03
C ILE A 172 -11.41 -17.39 5.91
N ALA A 173 -11.72 -16.13 6.16
CA ALA A 173 -11.60 -15.07 5.15
C ALA A 173 -10.17 -14.91 4.62
N ILE A 174 -9.17 -14.98 5.52
CA ILE A 174 -7.74 -14.93 5.10
C ILE A 174 -7.39 -16.12 4.21
N LYS A 175 -7.82 -17.34 4.58
CA LYS A 175 -7.59 -18.55 3.77
C LYS A 175 -8.30 -18.46 2.43
N HIS A 176 -9.53 -17.98 2.42
CA HIS A 176 -10.30 -17.79 1.19
C HIS A 176 -9.63 -16.76 0.26
N ALA A 177 -9.14 -15.63 0.78
CA ALA A 177 -8.36 -14.68 -0.01
C ALA A 177 -7.10 -15.33 -0.60
N ALA A 178 -6.43 -16.20 0.18
CA ALA A 178 -5.22 -16.90 -0.24
C ALA A 178 -5.41 -17.87 -1.41
N ASP A 179 -6.64 -18.32 -1.67
CA ASP A 179 -6.95 -19.23 -2.79
C ASP A 179 -7.06 -18.49 -4.13
N TYR A 180 -7.29 -17.16 -4.11
CA TYR A 180 -7.54 -16.36 -5.32
C TYR A 180 -6.56 -15.20 -5.52
N SER A 181 -5.73 -14.87 -4.51
CA SER A 181 -4.82 -13.71 -4.55
C SER A 181 -3.58 -13.94 -3.72
N ASP A 182 -2.58 -13.10 -3.92
CA ASP A 182 -1.47 -12.99 -2.98
C ASP A 182 -1.98 -12.41 -1.65
N ILE A 183 -1.42 -12.89 -0.55
CA ILE A 183 -1.76 -12.42 0.79
C ILE A 183 -0.51 -12.09 1.61
N GLY A 184 -0.66 -11.18 2.56
CA GLY A 184 0.43 -10.77 3.44
C GLY A 184 -0.06 -10.11 4.73
N VAL A 185 0.84 -9.45 5.41
CA VAL A 185 0.59 -8.81 6.70
C VAL A 185 0.58 -7.29 6.55
N LEU A 186 -0.50 -6.67 7.04
CA LEU A 186 -0.55 -5.24 7.29
C LEU A 186 0.05 -4.98 8.68
N GLY A 187 1.30 -4.53 8.71
CA GLY A 187 2.05 -4.27 9.92
C GLY A 187 1.44 -3.13 10.74
N ARG A 188 1.58 -3.22 12.04
CA ARG A 188 1.15 -2.16 12.95
C ARG A 188 2.09 -0.95 12.85
N ILE A 189 1.54 0.25 13.04
CA ILE A 189 2.30 1.48 13.23
C ILE A 189 3.24 1.31 14.45
N ASN A 190 4.52 1.68 14.30
CA ASN A 190 5.55 1.59 15.35
C ASN A 190 5.71 0.16 15.93
N SER A 191 5.58 -0.87 15.10
CA SER A 191 5.86 -2.23 15.56
C SER A 191 7.36 -2.45 15.72
N SER A 192 7.75 -3.01 16.89
CA SER A 192 9.11 -3.53 17.06
C SER A 192 9.35 -4.79 16.21
N GLU A 193 10.60 -5.20 16.06
CA GLU A 193 10.96 -6.45 15.39
C GLU A 193 10.21 -7.65 15.99
N GLU A 194 10.11 -7.74 17.31
CA GLU A 194 9.34 -8.80 17.99
C GLU A 194 7.86 -8.84 17.56
N GLN A 195 7.25 -7.66 17.38
CA GLN A 195 5.86 -7.58 16.90
C GLN A 195 5.73 -7.97 15.44
N ALA A 196 6.72 -7.65 14.60
CA ALA A 196 6.76 -8.09 13.21
C ALA A 196 6.87 -9.62 13.14
N ILE A 197 7.79 -10.23 13.90
CA ILE A 197 7.96 -11.69 14.01
C ILE A 197 6.67 -12.35 14.54
N LEU A 198 6.04 -11.76 15.56
CA LEU A 198 4.77 -12.29 16.11
C LEU A 198 3.65 -12.31 15.06
N GLN A 199 3.53 -11.25 14.25
CA GLN A 199 2.52 -11.21 13.19
C GLN A 199 2.84 -12.20 12.07
N ALA A 200 4.10 -12.36 11.69
CA ALA A 200 4.56 -13.37 10.74
C ALA A 200 4.22 -14.79 11.22
N THR A 201 4.54 -15.11 12.46
CA THR A 201 4.20 -16.40 13.08
C THR A 201 2.69 -16.66 13.06
N ARG A 202 1.86 -15.64 13.35
CA ARG A 202 0.39 -15.76 13.29
C ARG A 202 -0.11 -15.99 11.87
N PHE A 203 0.50 -15.32 10.90
CA PHE A 203 0.21 -15.49 9.48
C PHE A 203 0.51 -16.92 9.04
N GLU A 204 1.70 -17.42 9.30
CA GLU A 204 2.15 -18.76 8.92
C GLU A 204 1.32 -19.85 9.60
N LYS A 205 1.02 -19.70 10.89
CA LYS A 205 0.16 -20.62 11.63
C LYS A 205 -1.27 -20.66 11.09
N ASN A 206 -1.79 -19.56 10.57
CA ASN A 206 -3.14 -19.52 10.02
C ASN A 206 -3.21 -20.04 8.58
N THR A 207 -2.22 -19.70 7.76
CA THR A 207 -2.24 -19.93 6.30
C THR A 207 -1.42 -21.15 5.87
N HIS A 208 -0.51 -21.63 6.72
CA HIS A 208 0.52 -22.63 6.40
C HIS A 208 1.41 -22.21 5.21
N ARG A 209 1.59 -20.89 5.03
CA ARG A 209 2.42 -20.28 3.99
C ARG A 209 3.47 -19.38 4.63
N ILE A 210 4.67 -19.31 4.07
CA ILE A 210 5.72 -18.37 4.49
C ILE A 210 5.26 -16.95 4.15
N LEU A 211 5.46 -16.01 5.07
CA LEU A 211 5.16 -14.60 4.86
C LEU A 211 6.11 -14.01 3.81
N LYS A 212 5.53 -13.46 2.74
CA LYS A 212 6.28 -12.85 1.63
C LYS A 212 6.00 -11.36 1.47
N PHE A 213 4.85 -10.87 1.89
CA PHE A 213 4.38 -9.52 1.60
C PHE A 213 4.01 -8.78 2.88
N VAL A 214 4.53 -7.57 3.02
CA VAL A 214 4.29 -6.71 4.18
C VAL A 214 4.00 -5.27 3.75
N ARG A 215 3.31 -4.54 4.59
CA ARG A 215 3.11 -3.10 4.47
C ARG A 215 2.78 -2.50 5.83
N VAL A 216 3.22 -1.26 6.08
CA VAL A 216 2.86 -0.53 7.30
C VAL A 216 1.47 0.11 7.17
N ASN A 217 0.64 -0.04 8.20
CA ASN A 217 -0.69 0.55 8.23
C ASN A 217 -0.63 2.09 8.21
N LYS A 218 -1.61 2.73 7.56
CA LYS A 218 -1.73 4.20 7.41
C LYS A 218 -0.50 4.85 6.78
N SER A 219 0.25 4.11 5.97
CA SER A 219 1.47 4.59 5.32
C SER A 219 2.44 5.30 6.28
N LYS A 220 2.43 4.94 7.56
CA LYS A 220 3.33 5.50 8.58
C LYS A 220 4.69 4.82 8.52
N LEU A 221 5.38 5.03 7.40
CA LEU A 221 6.72 4.54 7.17
C LEU A 221 7.74 5.48 7.85
N GLU A 222 8.45 4.95 8.82
CA GLU A 222 9.60 5.61 9.48
C GLU A 222 10.90 4.98 9.01
N VAL A 223 11.60 5.66 8.13
CA VAL A 223 12.92 5.27 7.61
C VAL A 223 13.98 5.74 8.63
N PRO A 224 14.98 4.88 9.00
CA PRO A 224 15.16 3.48 8.60
C PRO A 224 14.48 2.46 9.53
N HIS A 225 13.88 2.89 10.65
CA HIS A 225 13.43 2.01 11.73
C HIS A 225 12.46 0.91 11.27
N PHE A 226 11.51 1.24 10.40
CA PHE A 226 10.58 0.24 9.89
C PHE A 226 11.31 -0.90 9.16
N TYR A 227 12.26 -0.57 8.29
CA TYR A 227 12.99 -1.56 7.51
C TYR A 227 13.92 -2.43 8.37
N ARG A 228 14.54 -1.86 9.41
CA ARG A 228 15.30 -2.62 10.41
C ARG A 228 14.42 -3.65 11.10
N ASN A 229 13.22 -3.23 11.54
CA ASN A 229 12.30 -4.10 12.27
C ASN A 229 11.76 -5.26 11.44
N ILE A 230 11.62 -5.10 10.11
CA ILE A 230 11.14 -6.18 9.23
C ILE A 230 12.29 -6.98 8.59
N SER A 231 13.54 -6.52 8.67
CA SER A 231 14.70 -7.24 8.12
C SER A 231 14.91 -8.60 8.79
N GLY A 232 14.56 -8.74 10.08
CA GLY A 232 14.58 -10.00 10.81
C GLY A 232 13.62 -11.06 10.25
N LEU A 233 12.66 -10.68 9.41
CA LEU A 233 11.77 -11.62 8.71
C LEU A 233 12.42 -12.28 7.50
N GLY A 234 13.63 -11.86 7.11
CA GLY A 234 14.35 -12.34 5.93
C GLY A 234 13.84 -11.68 4.63
N LYS A 235 13.79 -12.44 3.54
CA LYS A 235 13.39 -11.93 2.23
C LYS A 235 11.88 -11.66 2.17
N VAL A 236 11.51 -10.40 2.34
CA VAL A 236 10.11 -9.92 2.24
C VAL A 236 9.98 -8.81 1.21
N ASN A 237 8.80 -8.71 0.62
CA ASN A 237 8.40 -7.66 -0.31
C ASN A 237 7.59 -6.61 0.45
N ASP A 238 8.07 -5.38 0.50
CA ASP A 238 7.42 -4.27 1.17
C ASP A 238 6.71 -3.35 0.19
N TYR A 239 5.46 -2.99 0.51
CA TYR A 239 4.64 -2.03 -0.25
C TYR A 239 4.38 -0.74 0.53
N SER A 240 5.26 -0.38 1.49
CA SER A 240 5.07 0.80 2.36
C SER A 240 5.57 2.11 1.76
N MET A 241 6.45 2.06 0.74
CA MET A 241 7.08 3.24 0.16
C MET A 241 6.08 4.03 -0.68
N CYS A 242 5.27 4.88 -0.04
CA CYS A 242 4.31 5.77 -0.69
C CYS A 242 4.06 7.05 0.13
N PHE A 243 3.38 8.01 -0.50
CA PHE A 243 2.67 9.10 0.17
C PHE A 243 1.17 8.80 0.17
N GLU A 244 0.50 8.87 1.33
CA GLU A 244 -0.93 8.56 1.43
C GLU A 244 -1.82 9.64 0.79
N ASN A 245 -1.41 10.91 0.90
CA ASN A 245 -2.24 12.04 0.52
C ASN A 245 -1.87 12.65 -0.84
N VAL A 246 -0.79 12.18 -1.48
CA VAL A 246 -0.27 12.73 -2.74
C VAL A 246 0.09 11.58 -3.67
N VAL A 247 -0.29 11.72 -4.94
CA VAL A 247 0.11 10.78 -6.01
C VAL A 247 1.55 11.05 -6.42
N GLY A 248 2.36 9.99 -6.52
CA GLY A 248 3.74 10.10 -7.00
C GLY A 248 4.70 9.08 -6.37
N PHE A 249 5.97 9.18 -6.75
CA PHE A 249 7.01 8.22 -6.39
C PHE A 249 7.86 8.74 -5.23
N ARG A 250 7.63 8.23 -4.01
CA ARG A 250 8.38 8.64 -2.81
C ARG A 250 9.89 8.41 -2.94
N ALA A 251 10.31 7.35 -3.62
CA ALA A 251 11.72 7.04 -3.88
C ALA A 251 12.20 7.41 -5.31
N GLY A 252 11.41 8.17 -6.08
CA GLY A 252 11.77 8.58 -7.44
C GLY A 252 11.82 7.46 -8.48
N THR A 253 11.36 6.24 -8.14
CA THR A 253 11.36 5.07 -9.01
C THR A 253 10.02 4.33 -8.96
N SER A 254 9.65 3.67 -10.05
CA SER A 254 8.54 2.72 -10.13
C SER A 254 9.00 1.26 -10.00
N LEU A 255 10.30 1.00 -10.15
CA LEU A 255 10.87 -0.35 -10.08
C LEU A 255 11.20 -0.76 -8.64
N PRO A 256 11.12 -2.05 -8.31
CA PRO A 256 11.50 -2.54 -7.00
C PRO A 256 13.02 -2.46 -6.78
N PHE A 257 13.41 -2.19 -5.54
CA PHE A 257 14.80 -2.12 -5.14
C PHE A 257 15.00 -2.66 -3.71
N TYR A 258 16.18 -3.13 -3.40
CA TYR A 258 16.53 -3.51 -2.02
C TYR A 258 16.82 -2.28 -1.19
N PHE A 259 16.22 -2.20 0.00
CA PHE A 259 16.47 -1.08 0.90
C PHE A 259 17.92 -1.09 1.40
N TYR A 260 18.57 0.07 1.33
CA TYR A 260 19.91 0.30 1.87
C TYR A 260 19.82 1.15 3.15
N ASP A 261 20.33 0.61 4.25
CA ASP A 261 20.41 1.32 5.53
C ASP A 261 21.69 2.15 5.59
N LEU A 262 21.54 3.49 5.63
CA LEU A 262 22.68 4.41 5.62
C LEU A 262 23.49 4.38 6.91
N ASP A 263 22.86 4.17 8.06
CA ASP A 263 23.58 4.18 9.34
C ASP A 263 24.45 2.94 9.52
N TYR A 264 24.03 1.80 8.98
CA TYR A 264 24.76 0.54 9.06
C TYR A 264 25.56 0.23 7.78
N GLU A 265 25.39 1.04 6.74
CA GLU A 265 26.03 0.87 5.43
C GLU A 265 25.80 -0.52 4.82
N ILE A 266 24.60 -1.06 4.98
CA ILE A 266 24.21 -2.40 4.50
C ILE A 266 22.97 -2.39 3.61
N GLN A 267 22.97 -3.27 2.62
CA GLN A 267 21.76 -3.63 1.88
C GLN A 267 20.97 -4.65 2.69
N THR A 268 19.72 -4.34 2.98
CA THR A 268 18.81 -5.24 3.70
C THR A 268 18.20 -6.30 2.78
N PRO A 269 17.67 -7.42 3.31
CA PRO A 269 16.96 -8.41 2.49
C PRO A 269 15.57 -7.99 2.07
N VAL A 270 15.13 -6.76 2.40
CA VAL A 270 13.79 -6.24 2.11
C VAL A 270 13.73 -5.67 0.71
N LEU A 271 12.90 -6.25 -0.15
CA LEU A 271 12.62 -5.74 -1.49
C LEU A 271 11.47 -4.74 -1.44
N VAL A 272 11.78 -3.47 -1.64
CA VAL A 272 10.81 -2.38 -1.62
C VAL A 272 10.13 -2.27 -2.98
N HIS A 273 8.80 -2.28 -3.00
CA HIS A 273 7.96 -2.01 -4.16
C HIS A 273 7.34 -0.62 -4.01
N PRO A 274 7.84 0.40 -4.72
CA PRO A 274 7.28 1.75 -4.62
C PRO A 274 5.81 1.77 -5.02
N VAL A 275 5.00 2.49 -4.25
CA VAL A 275 3.58 2.66 -4.51
C VAL A 275 3.33 4.06 -5.05
N ALA A 276 2.86 4.15 -6.29
CA ALA A 276 2.62 5.42 -6.96
C ALA A 276 1.30 6.09 -6.53
N ILE A 277 0.29 5.30 -6.20
CA ILE A 277 -1.06 5.79 -5.87
C ILE A 277 -1.56 5.11 -4.59
N HIS A 278 -1.85 5.91 -3.58
CA HIS A 278 -2.74 5.51 -2.48
C HIS A 278 -4.11 6.13 -2.76
N TYR A 279 -5.18 5.32 -2.77
CA TYR A 279 -6.51 5.78 -3.17
C TYR A 279 -7.03 6.95 -2.32
N SER A 280 -6.63 7.04 -1.04
CA SER A 280 -6.98 8.18 -0.18
C SER A 280 -6.56 9.54 -0.76
N SER A 281 -5.51 9.59 -1.59
CA SER A 281 -5.10 10.83 -2.28
C SER A 281 -6.09 11.30 -3.35
N LEU A 282 -7.05 10.45 -3.69
CA LEU A 282 -8.03 10.67 -4.77
C LEU A 282 -9.48 10.70 -4.27
N VAL A 283 -9.77 10.25 -3.03
CA VAL A 283 -11.14 10.05 -2.51
C VAL A 283 -12.00 11.30 -2.64
N ASP A 284 -11.45 12.47 -2.33
CA ASP A 284 -12.19 13.74 -2.35
C ASP A 284 -12.27 14.39 -3.76
N LYS A 285 -11.69 13.74 -4.77
CA LYS A 285 -11.69 14.25 -6.14
C LYS A 285 -12.87 13.70 -6.92
N MET A 286 -13.36 14.48 -7.88
CA MET A 286 -14.36 13.99 -8.84
C MET A 286 -13.80 12.79 -9.65
N LEU A 287 -14.65 11.84 -10.01
CA LEU A 287 -14.26 10.64 -10.78
C LEU A 287 -13.47 10.96 -12.06
N ALA A 288 -13.85 12.03 -12.77
CA ALA A 288 -13.11 12.48 -13.95
C ALA A 288 -11.66 12.85 -13.62
N SER A 289 -11.43 13.59 -12.52
CA SER A 289 -10.09 13.98 -12.06
C SER A 289 -9.28 12.78 -11.57
N GLN A 290 -9.94 11.79 -10.93
CA GLN A 290 -9.31 10.53 -10.53
C GLN A 290 -8.78 9.76 -11.75
N ARG A 291 -9.62 9.64 -12.79
CA ARG A 291 -9.26 8.98 -14.05
C ARG A 291 -8.12 9.67 -14.78
N ILE A 292 -8.11 11.01 -14.80
CA ILE A 292 -7.00 11.78 -15.40
C ILE A 292 -5.69 11.51 -14.66
N ALA A 293 -5.70 11.60 -13.33
CA ALA A 293 -4.52 11.34 -12.52
C ALA A 293 -3.99 9.91 -12.69
N LEU A 294 -4.91 8.92 -12.71
CA LEU A 294 -4.56 7.53 -12.96
C LEU A 294 -3.92 7.35 -14.35
N LYS A 295 -4.55 7.86 -15.41
CA LYS A 295 -4.02 7.75 -16.78
C LYS A 295 -2.66 8.40 -16.93
N GLN A 296 -2.42 9.55 -16.32
CA GLN A 296 -1.12 10.24 -16.35
C GLN A 296 -0.02 9.36 -15.72
N ILE A 297 -0.25 8.84 -14.52
CA ILE A 297 0.74 7.98 -13.83
C ILE A 297 0.96 6.67 -14.61
N VAL A 298 -0.10 6.03 -15.08
CA VAL A 298 0.01 4.80 -15.88
C VAL A 298 0.81 5.03 -17.15
N HIS A 299 0.56 6.14 -17.85
CA HIS A 299 1.33 6.51 -19.05
C HIS A 299 2.83 6.66 -18.74
N GLN A 300 3.19 7.35 -17.65
CA GLN A 300 4.58 7.51 -17.24
C GLN A 300 5.25 6.17 -16.89
N ILE A 301 4.55 5.29 -16.18
CA ILE A 301 5.08 3.98 -15.79
C ILE A 301 5.23 3.06 -17.01
N LYS A 302 4.25 3.02 -17.91
CA LYS A 302 4.31 2.21 -19.13
C LYS A 302 5.44 2.67 -20.06
N ALA A 303 5.70 3.97 -20.14
CA ALA A 303 6.78 4.53 -20.95
C ALA A 303 8.18 4.04 -20.53
N VAL A 304 8.33 3.59 -19.28
CA VAL A 304 9.59 3.07 -18.73
C VAL A 304 9.55 1.58 -18.40
N ASN A 305 8.52 0.85 -18.85
CA ASN A 305 8.28 -0.55 -18.47
C ASN A 305 8.36 -0.79 -16.94
N GLY A 306 7.81 0.16 -16.16
CA GLY A 306 7.86 0.15 -14.71
C GLY A 306 6.72 -0.65 -14.07
N HIS A 307 6.65 -0.62 -12.73
CA HIS A 307 5.60 -1.29 -11.96
C HIS A 307 4.56 -0.29 -11.43
N LEU A 308 3.29 -0.51 -11.76
CA LEU A 308 2.17 0.22 -11.18
C LEU A 308 1.70 -0.49 -9.90
N ASN A 309 2.03 0.07 -8.74
CA ASN A 309 1.50 -0.37 -7.47
C ASN A 309 0.48 0.64 -6.96
N VAL A 310 -0.75 0.18 -6.70
CA VAL A 310 -1.87 1.00 -6.20
C VAL A 310 -2.35 0.41 -4.90
N VAL A 311 -2.52 1.25 -3.88
CA VAL A 311 -3.04 0.84 -2.57
C VAL A 311 -4.44 1.40 -2.35
N MET A 312 -5.35 0.54 -1.91
CA MET A 312 -6.70 0.88 -1.47
C MET A 312 -6.98 0.27 -0.10
N ASN A 313 -7.69 0.98 0.76
CA ASN A 313 -8.14 0.40 2.02
C ASN A 313 -9.44 -0.39 1.81
N TYR A 314 -9.59 -1.47 2.54
CA TYR A 314 -10.78 -2.32 2.50
C TYR A 314 -12.06 -1.58 2.92
N ASP A 315 -11.95 -0.60 3.82
CA ASP A 315 -13.05 0.26 4.26
C ASP A 315 -13.55 1.25 3.19
N HIS A 316 -12.75 1.52 2.15
CA HIS A 316 -13.22 2.27 0.98
C HIS A 316 -14.35 1.54 0.21
N PHE A 317 -14.48 0.23 0.38
CA PHE A 317 -15.53 -0.59 -0.23
C PHE A 317 -16.75 -0.76 0.68
N ASP A 318 -16.94 0.15 1.63
CA ASP A 318 -18.12 0.19 2.49
C ASP A 318 -19.40 0.36 1.66
N ARG A 319 -20.30 -0.61 1.74
CA ARG A 319 -21.59 -0.58 1.03
C ARG A 319 -22.48 0.60 1.41
N GLU A 320 -22.20 1.28 2.52
CA GLU A 320 -22.90 2.50 2.91
C GLU A 320 -22.39 3.75 2.18
N LEU A 321 -21.15 3.71 1.61
CA LEU A 321 -20.52 4.85 0.95
C LEU A 321 -20.73 4.91 -0.57
N GLY A 322 -21.41 3.89 -1.14
CA GLY A 322 -21.65 3.81 -2.59
C GLY A 322 -20.55 3.10 -3.37
N ASN A 323 -20.55 3.24 -4.71
CA ASN A 323 -19.78 2.38 -5.61
C ASN A 323 -18.52 3.05 -6.20
N HIS A 324 -18.11 4.22 -5.72
CA HIS A 324 -16.97 4.96 -6.31
C HIS A 324 -15.66 4.16 -6.30
N SER A 325 -15.36 3.50 -5.18
CA SER A 325 -14.14 2.68 -5.04
C SER A 325 -14.17 1.46 -5.96
N TYR A 326 -15.35 0.84 -6.15
CA TYR A 326 -15.52 -0.26 -7.10
C TYR A 326 -15.32 0.19 -8.55
N THR A 327 -15.82 1.39 -8.90
CA THR A 327 -15.61 1.98 -10.23
C THR A 327 -14.13 2.24 -10.47
N PHE A 328 -13.45 2.85 -9.51
CA PHE A 328 -12.01 3.10 -9.59
C PHE A 328 -11.21 1.80 -9.72
N LEU A 329 -11.55 0.76 -8.93
CA LEU A 329 -10.91 -0.55 -9.02
C LEU A 329 -11.08 -1.19 -10.40
N LYS A 330 -12.27 -1.08 -11.01
CA LYS A 330 -12.52 -1.55 -12.37
C LYS A 330 -11.72 -0.74 -13.40
N ASP A 331 -11.66 0.58 -13.23
CA ASP A 331 -10.87 1.46 -14.10
C ASP A 331 -9.38 1.06 -14.07
N ILE A 332 -8.81 0.77 -12.89
CA ILE A 332 -7.41 0.28 -12.77
C ILE A 332 -7.23 -1.05 -13.49
N ASN A 333 -8.13 -1.99 -13.31
CA ASN A 333 -8.03 -3.33 -13.91
C ASN A 333 -8.38 -3.34 -15.40
N GLY A 334 -8.90 -2.27 -15.95
CA GLY A 334 -9.23 -2.10 -17.37
C GLY A 334 -8.17 -1.32 -18.18
N ILE A 335 -7.11 -0.83 -17.53
CA ILE A 335 -6.00 -0.07 -18.14
C ILE A 335 -4.85 -1.00 -18.49
#